data_84e975b026f7be7e538c521c6e001a8d
#
_entry.id   84e975b026f7be7e538c521c6e001a8d
#
_cell.length_a   1.000
_cell.length_b   1.000
_cell.length_c   1.000
_cell.angle_alpha   90.00
_cell.angle_beta   90.00
_cell.angle_gamma   90.00
#
_symmetry.space_group_name_H-M   'P 1'
#
loop_
_entity.id
_entity.type
_entity.pdbx_description
1 polymer ?
#
loop_
_entity_poly.entity_id
_entity_poly.type
_entity_poly.pdbx_seq_one_letter_code
_entity_poly.pdbx_strand_id
1 'polypeptide(L)'
;MKHTNPQVEQMTSFIVMDVLERANELQKQGVDIIHLEVGEPDFDVPSCVSEAAKAAYDRHLTHYTHSLGDPELRREIAAFYLREYGVTVDPDCIVVTSGSSPSILLAL
;
A
#
# COMPACT_ATOMS: atom_id res chain seq x y z
N MET A 1 -11.64 33.55 10.63
CA MET A 1 -11.87 32.33 9.79
C MET A 1 -10.54 31.94 9.18
N LYS A 2 -10.10 30.69 9.31
CA LYS A 2 -8.94 30.20 8.53
C LYS A 2 -9.43 29.96 7.10
N HIS A 3 -8.90 30.72 6.15
CA HIS A 3 -9.20 30.49 4.74
C HIS A 3 -8.41 29.26 4.28
N THR A 4 -9.10 28.26 3.73
CA THR A 4 -8.49 27.15 3.01
C THR A 4 -7.98 27.63 1.66
N ASN A 5 -6.99 26.95 1.10
CA ASN A 5 -6.54 27.24 -0.25
C ASN A 5 -7.72 27.01 -1.23
N PRO A 6 -8.08 27.99 -2.09
CA PRO A 6 -9.18 27.84 -3.05
C PRO A 6 -9.06 26.64 -3.98
N GLN A 7 -7.85 26.17 -4.27
CA GLN A 7 -7.62 24.95 -5.05
C GLN A 7 -8.08 23.68 -4.32
N VAL A 8 -7.96 23.65 -2.99
CA VAL A 8 -8.44 22.53 -2.18
C VAL A 8 -9.96 22.45 -2.16
N GLU A 9 -10.64 23.62 -2.18
CA GLU A 9 -12.10 23.68 -2.23
C GLU A 9 -12.68 23.17 -3.55
N GLN A 10 -11.87 23.14 -4.62
CA GLN A 10 -12.24 22.63 -5.95
C GLN A 10 -11.86 21.16 -6.16
N MET A 11 -11.14 20.56 -5.22
CA MET A 11 -10.78 19.14 -5.33
C MET A 11 -12.01 18.28 -5.14
N THR A 12 -12.24 17.36 -6.06
CA THR A 12 -13.25 16.31 -5.91
C THR A 12 -12.72 15.22 -5.01
N SER A 13 -13.60 14.64 -4.20
CA SER A 13 -13.27 13.44 -3.41
C SER A 13 -12.96 12.26 -4.31
N PHE A 14 -12.30 11.25 -3.76
CA PHE A 14 -12.10 9.98 -4.44
C PHE A 14 -13.41 9.18 -4.39
N ILE A 15 -14.17 9.19 -5.49
CA ILE A 15 -15.55 8.69 -5.57
C ILE A 15 -15.71 7.27 -4.99
N VAL A 16 -14.72 6.39 -5.19
CA VAL A 16 -14.74 5.02 -4.64
C VAL A 16 -14.89 5.03 -3.12
N MET A 17 -14.20 5.96 -2.44
CA MET A 17 -14.28 6.08 -0.98
C MET A 17 -15.66 6.63 -0.54
N ASP A 18 -16.24 7.57 -1.28
CA ASP A 18 -17.58 8.07 -0.99
C ASP A 18 -18.63 6.95 -1.11
N VAL A 19 -18.48 6.09 -2.12
CA VAL A 19 -19.35 4.92 -2.31
C VAL A 19 -19.19 3.93 -1.16
N LEU A 20 -17.94 3.63 -0.75
CA LEU A 20 -17.64 2.74 0.38
C LEU A 20 -18.24 3.30 1.69
N GLU A 21 -18.05 4.59 1.97
CA GLU A 21 -18.60 5.23 3.16
C GLU A 21 -20.12 5.13 3.17
N ARG A 22 -20.77 5.40 2.03
CA ARG A 22 -22.22 5.29 1.90
C ARG A 22 -22.72 3.86 2.08
N ALA A 23 -22.04 2.87 1.52
CA ALA A 23 -22.34 1.45 1.69
C ALA A 23 -22.28 1.06 3.18
N ASN A 24 -21.21 1.46 3.87
CA ASN A 24 -21.02 1.22 5.30
C ASN A 24 -22.12 1.88 6.17
N GLU A 25 -22.55 3.08 5.83
CA GLU A 25 -23.65 3.75 6.53
C GLU A 25 -24.97 2.98 6.39
N LEU A 26 -25.29 2.51 5.20
CA LEU A 26 -26.50 1.72 4.94
C LEU A 26 -26.46 0.38 5.67
N GLN A 27 -25.29 -0.28 5.66
CA GLN A 27 -25.09 -1.55 6.37
C GLN A 27 -25.29 -1.39 7.89
N LYS A 28 -24.81 -0.28 8.48
CA LYS A 28 -25.08 0.05 9.89
C LYS A 28 -26.57 0.26 10.21
N GLN A 29 -27.36 0.63 9.20
CA GLN A 29 -28.82 0.78 9.32
C GLN A 29 -29.56 -0.55 9.11
N GLY A 30 -28.84 -1.66 8.90
CA GLY A 30 -29.41 -3.00 8.73
C GLY A 30 -29.76 -3.34 7.29
N VAL A 31 -29.34 -2.54 6.31
CA VAL A 31 -29.49 -2.86 4.88
C VAL A 31 -28.45 -3.89 4.50
N ASP A 32 -28.87 -4.95 3.84
CA ASP A 32 -27.95 -5.95 3.27
C ASP A 32 -27.27 -5.38 2.03
N ILE A 33 -25.94 -5.21 2.10
CA ILE A 33 -25.13 -4.58 1.05
C ILE A 33 -24.12 -5.60 0.51
N ILE A 34 -24.08 -5.71 -0.81
CA ILE A 34 -23.03 -6.42 -1.52
C ILE A 34 -21.97 -5.42 -1.96
N HIS A 35 -20.78 -5.51 -1.36
CA HIS A 35 -19.66 -4.62 -1.62
C HIS A 35 -18.94 -5.01 -2.91
N LEU A 36 -18.91 -4.12 -3.90
CA LEU A 36 -18.20 -4.29 -5.18
C LEU A 36 -17.37 -3.04 -5.54
N GLU A 37 -17.33 -2.05 -4.66
CA GLU A 37 -16.71 -0.75 -4.89
C GLU A 37 -15.18 -0.77 -4.72
N VAL A 38 -14.66 -1.65 -3.84
CA VAL A 38 -13.21 -1.81 -3.61
C VAL A 38 -12.81 -3.23 -3.95
N GLY A 39 -11.82 -3.37 -4.83
CA GLY A 39 -11.23 -4.67 -5.17
C GLY A 39 -10.11 -5.00 -4.18
N GLU A 40 -10.38 -5.86 -3.22
CA GLU A 40 -9.38 -6.41 -2.30
C GLU A 40 -9.54 -7.94 -2.20
N PRO A 41 -8.46 -8.67 -1.86
CA PRO A 41 -8.57 -10.10 -1.57
C PRO A 41 -9.51 -10.36 -0.38
N ASP A 42 -10.35 -11.37 -0.48
CA ASP A 42 -11.29 -11.81 0.57
C ASP A 42 -10.68 -12.85 1.53
N PHE A 43 -9.37 -13.05 1.45
CA PHE A 43 -8.61 -13.97 2.30
C PHE A 43 -7.46 -13.25 3.00
N ASP A 44 -7.11 -13.73 4.18
CA ASP A 44 -6.02 -13.19 5.00
C ASP A 44 -4.65 -13.39 4.35
N VAL A 45 -3.68 -12.58 4.79
CA VAL A 45 -2.27 -12.77 4.40
C VAL A 45 -1.77 -14.16 4.84
N PRO A 46 -0.87 -14.80 4.07
CA PRO A 46 -0.27 -16.07 4.47
C PRO A 46 0.35 -16.02 5.88
N SER A 47 0.21 -17.09 6.64
CA SER A 47 0.73 -17.16 8.02
C SER A 47 2.21 -16.84 8.13
N CYS A 48 3.02 -17.27 7.15
CA CYS A 48 4.45 -16.97 7.10
C CYS A 48 4.75 -15.45 7.05
N VAL A 49 3.88 -14.66 6.41
CA VAL A 49 4.02 -13.19 6.34
C VAL A 49 3.70 -12.56 7.71
N SER A 50 2.61 -12.98 8.35
CA SER A 50 2.24 -12.47 9.67
C SER A 50 3.24 -12.88 10.75
N GLU A 51 3.79 -14.08 10.68
CA GLU A 51 4.85 -14.57 11.58
C GLU A 51 6.15 -13.77 11.38
N ALA A 52 6.56 -13.53 10.14
CA ALA A 52 7.73 -12.72 9.84
C ALA A 52 7.58 -11.27 10.35
N ALA A 53 6.39 -10.67 10.21
CA ALA A 53 6.12 -9.34 10.72
C ALA A 53 6.20 -9.28 12.26
N LYS A 54 5.64 -10.25 12.97
CA LYS A 54 5.76 -10.37 14.44
C LYS A 54 7.22 -10.50 14.85
N ALA A 55 7.98 -11.39 14.20
CA ALA A 55 9.39 -11.59 14.48
C ALA A 55 10.24 -10.33 14.21
N ALA A 56 9.90 -9.55 13.20
CA ALA A 56 10.55 -8.28 12.92
C ALA A 56 10.30 -7.25 14.04
N TYR A 57 9.07 -7.18 14.54
CA TYR A 57 8.71 -6.33 15.67
C TYR A 57 9.45 -6.74 16.95
N ASP A 58 9.49 -8.04 17.27
CA ASP A 58 10.19 -8.58 18.45
C ASP A 58 11.71 -8.31 18.39
N ARG A 59 12.28 -8.21 17.19
CA ARG A 59 13.67 -7.81 16.96
C ARG A 59 13.89 -6.29 16.94
N HIS A 60 12.86 -5.51 17.26
CA HIS A 60 12.91 -4.03 17.27
C HIS A 60 13.28 -3.42 15.90
N LEU A 61 12.89 -4.04 14.79
CA LEU A 61 13.10 -3.52 13.43
C LEU A 61 12.06 -2.43 13.11
N THR A 62 12.04 -1.37 13.92
CA THR A 62 11.04 -0.30 13.89
C THR A 62 11.64 1.08 13.62
N HIS A 63 12.93 1.14 13.29
CA HIS A 63 13.65 2.38 13.02
C HIS A 63 13.61 2.75 11.53
N TYR A 64 14.09 3.95 11.23
CA TYR A 64 14.24 4.40 9.84
C TYR A 64 15.14 3.46 9.03
N THR A 65 14.73 3.19 7.81
CA THR A 65 15.51 2.46 6.82
C THR A 65 16.21 3.42 5.85
N HIS A 66 16.99 2.88 4.93
CA HIS A 66 17.58 3.65 3.85
C HIS A 66 16.49 4.34 2.99
N SER A 67 16.80 5.50 2.39
CA SER A 67 15.84 6.29 1.58
C SER A 67 15.27 5.51 0.39
N LEU A 68 16.00 4.58 -0.19
CA LEU A 68 15.51 3.67 -1.23
C LEU A 68 14.78 2.43 -0.70
N GLY A 69 14.65 2.30 0.61
CA GLY A 69 14.11 1.11 1.29
C GLY A 69 15.19 0.20 1.85
N ASP A 70 14.78 -0.82 2.60
CA ASP A 70 15.67 -1.77 3.23
C ASP A 70 16.57 -2.47 2.19
N PRO A 71 17.92 -2.46 2.35
CA PRO A 71 18.85 -3.07 1.40
C PRO A 71 18.66 -4.58 1.25
N GLU A 72 18.22 -5.29 2.30
CA GLU A 72 17.95 -6.72 2.23
C GLU A 72 16.72 -6.98 1.37
N LEU A 73 15.64 -6.24 1.59
CA LEU A 73 14.44 -6.32 0.75
C LEU A 73 14.74 -6.02 -0.72
N ARG A 74 15.56 -5.01 -1.01
CA ARG A 74 15.93 -4.68 -2.40
C ARG A 74 16.71 -5.80 -3.07
N ARG A 75 17.63 -6.47 -2.33
CA ARG A 75 18.33 -7.65 -2.84
C ARG A 75 17.39 -8.82 -3.12
N GLU A 76 16.45 -9.08 -2.22
CA GLU A 76 15.44 -10.13 -2.40
C GLU A 76 14.51 -9.84 -3.60
N ILE A 77 14.14 -8.58 -3.82
CA ILE A 77 13.37 -8.18 -5.01
C ILE A 77 14.19 -8.46 -6.28
N ALA A 78 15.48 -8.09 -6.31
CA ALA A 78 16.36 -8.39 -7.45
C ALA A 78 16.48 -9.89 -7.71
N ALA A 79 16.66 -10.69 -6.65
CA ALA A 79 16.72 -12.15 -6.73
C ALA A 79 15.39 -12.74 -7.23
N PHE A 80 14.26 -12.20 -6.81
CA PHE A 80 12.94 -12.59 -7.32
C PHE A 80 12.82 -12.35 -8.83
N TYR A 81 13.21 -11.17 -9.32
CA TYR A 81 13.18 -10.87 -10.76
C TYR A 81 14.06 -11.80 -11.57
N LEU A 82 15.24 -12.15 -11.06
CA LEU A 82 16.12 -13.11 -11.73
C LEU A 82 15.49 -14.51 -11.77
N ARG A 83 14.91 -14.96 -10.65
CA ARG A 83 14.33 -16.31 -10.53
C ARG A 83 13.05 -16.48 -11.37
N GLU A 84 12.14 -15.51 -11.32
CA GLU A 84 10.81 -15.64 -11.93
C GLU A 84 10.80 -15.20 -13.40
N TYR A 85 11.63 -14.21 -13.75
CA TYR A 85 11.58 -13.59 -15.08
C TYR A 85 12.89 -13.71 -15.86
N GLY A 86 13.96 -14.22 -15.26
CA GLY A 86 15.28 -14.27 -15.90
C GLY A 86 15.92 -12.90 -16.11
N VAL A 87 15.44 -11.88 -15.40
CA VAL A 87 15.91 -10.49 -15.54
C VAL A 87 16.85 -10.15 -14.39
N THR A 88 18.05 -9.68 -14.72
CA THR A 88 18.99 -9.14 -13.74
C THR A 88 18.69 -7.67 -13.49
N VAL A 89 18.37 -7.34 -12.24
CA VAL A 89 18.13 -5.97 -11.78
C VAL A 89 19.16 -5.61 -10.72
N ASP A 90 19.78 -4.43 -10.85
CA ASP A 90 20.66 -3.92 -9.82
C ASP A 90 19.80 -3.49 -8.59
N PRO A 91 20.07 -4.00 -7.37
CA PRO A 91 19.35 -3.57 -6.17
C PRO A 91 19.39 -2.07 -5.93
N ASP A 92 20.40 -1.35 -6.41
CA ASP A 92 20.49 0.10 -6.29
C ASP A 92 19.57 0.86 -7.26
N CYS A 93 19.00 0.16 -8.25
CA CYS A 93 17.93 0.67 -9.12
C CYS A 93 16.52 0.36 -8.60
N ILE A 94 16.38 -0.17 -7.38
CA ILE A 94 15.09 -0.51 -6.77
C ILE A 94 14.76 0.51 -5.68
N VAL A 95 13.56 1.08 -5.76
CA VAL A 95 13.02 1.98 -4.74
C VAL A 95 11.77 1.35 -4.13
N VAL A 96 11.77 1.18 -2.82
CA VAL A 96 10.61 0.71 -2.05
C VAL A 96 9.78 1.90 -1.60
N THR A 97 8.49 1.88 -1.87
CA THR A 97 7.57 2.96 -1.54
C THR A 97 6.40 2.50 -0.68
N SER A 98 5.69 3.43 -0.07
CA SER A 98 4.48 3.16 0.72
C SER A 98 3.25 2.93 -0.18
N GLY A 99 3.31 1.88 -0.99
CA GLY A 99 2.28 1.55 -1.97
C GLY A 99 2.63 2.02 -3.40
N SER A 100 1.76 1.70 -4.35
CA SER A 100 1.98 1.97 -5.78
C SER A 100 1.82 3.44 -6.18
N SER A 101 0.94 4.18 -5.51
CA SER A 101 0.69 5.59 -5.86
C SER A 101 1.93 6.49 -5.73
N PRO A 102 2.72 6.42 -4.65
CA PRO A 102 4.00 7.11 -4.59
C PRO A 102 5.00 6.64 -5.65
N SER A 103 5.02 5.36 -6.01
CA SER A 103 5.89 4.85 -7.08
C SER A 103 5.57 5.47 -8.42
N ILE A 104 4.28 5.56 -8.76
CA ILE A 104 3.82 6.19 -10.00
C ILE A 104 4.20 7.67 -10.02
N LEU A 105 3.98 8.37 -8.90
CA LEU A 105 4.32 9.79 -8.78
C LEU A 105 5.83 10.06 -8.93
N LEU A 106 6.67 9.14 -8.48
CA LEU A 106 8.13 9.24 -8.63
C LEU A 106 8.60 8.92 -10.06
N ALA A 107 7.82 8.14 -10.82
CA ALA A 107 8.17 7.72 -12.17
C ALA A 107 7.71 8.71 -13.25
N LEU A 108 6.76 9.61 -12.95
CA LEU A 108 6.19 10.61 -13.86
C LEU A 108 6.81 11.99 -13.64
#